data_ad5edab52800e762ba698a20e54763b9
#
_entry.id   ad5edab52800e762ba698a20e54763b9
#
_cell.length_a   1.000
_cell.length_b   1.000
_cell.length_c   1.000
_cell.angle_alpha   90.00
_cell.angle_beta   90.00
_cell.angle_gamma   90.00
#
_symmetry.space_group_name_H-M   'P 1'
#
loop_
_entity.id
_entity.type
_entity.pdbx_description
1 polymer ?
#
loop_
_entity_poly.entity_id
_entity_poly.type
_entity_poly.pdbx_seq_one_letter_code
_entity_poly.pdbx_strand_id
1 'polypeptide(L)'
;YNVVAPAKVPVIAGEEGICNGCGVATLSISYYDLGYATGEMAYEILAEGADITTMDVRYAPNVTKKYNAKICEELGITVPDDYVAIQ
;
A
#
# COMPACT_ATOMS: atom_id res chain seq x y z
N TYR A 1 -17.81 -1.37 -1.77
CA TYR A 1 -18.41 -1.71 -0.47
C TYR A 1 -19.83 -2.24 -0.59
N ASN A 2 -20.67 -1.51 -1.30
CA ASN A 2 -22.10 -1.85 -1.37
C ASN A 2 -22.42 -3.21 -2.01
N VAL A 3 -21.49 -3.79 -2.73
CA VAL A 3 -21.63 -5.11 -3.34
C VAL A 3 -20.95 -6.20 -2.51
N VAL A 4 -19.70 -5.97 -2.10
CA VAL A 4 -18.90 -7.02 -1.46
C VAL A 4 -19.24 -7.20 0.02
N ALA A 5 -19.59 -6.13 0.72
CA ALA A 5 -19.91 -6.23 2.14
C ALA A 5 -21.21 -7.02 2.40
N PRO A 6 -22.34 -6.75 1.71
CA PRO A 6 -23.53 -7.57 1.88
C PRO A 6 -23.34 -9.03 1.45
N ALA A 7 -22.50 -9.26 0.44
CA ALA A 7 -22.20 -10.62 -0.04
C ALA A 7 -21.23 -11.37 0.87
N LYS A 8 -20.64 -10.72 1.88
CA LYS A 8 -19.65 -11.33 2.78
C LYS A 8 -18.40 -11.84 2.06
N VAL A 9 -17.99 -11.14 1.00
CA VAL A 9 -16.80 -11.51 0.22
C VAL A 9 -15.61 -10.70 0.72
N PRO A 10 -14.53 -11.35 1.18
CA PRO A 10 -13.32 -10.64 1.58
C PRO A 10 -12.57 -10.13 0.34
N VAL A 11 -12.08 -8.89 0.41
CA VAL A 11 -11.32 -8.24 -0.65
C VAL A 11 -9.92 -7.92 -0.15
N ILE A 12 -8.91 -8.36 -0.89
CA ILE A 12 -7.53 -7.95 -0.66
C ILE A 12 -7.25 -6.76 -1.59
N ALA A 13 -7.02 -5.62 -1.01
CA ALA A 13 -6.89 -4.37 -1.77
C ALA A 13 -5.45 -4.09 -2.17
N GLY A 14 -5.28 -3.40 -3.29
CA GLY A 14 -3.96 -3.04 -3.81
C GLY A 14 -3.34 -1.83 -3.13
N GLU A 15 -4.13 -1.04 -2.38
CA GLU A 15 -3.60 0.11 -1.65
C GLU A 15 -4.54 0.47 -0.48
N GLU A 16 -4.06 1.35 0.41
CA GLU A 16 -4.72 1.64 1.68
C GLU A 16 -6.09 2.29 1.53
N GLY A 17 -6.25 3.23 0.59
CA GLY A 17 -7.53 3.92 0.39
C GLY A 17 -8.64 2.97 -0.03
N ILE A 18 -8.35 2.05 -0.94
CA ILE A 18 -9.31 1.03 -1.37
C ILE A 18 -9.60 0.08 -0.21
N CYS A 19 -8.57 -0.31 0.54
CA CYS A 19 -8.75 -1.18 1.71
C CYS A 19 -9.63 -0.53 2.76
N ASN A 20 -9.43 0.75 3.02
CA ASN A 20 -10.27 1.50 3.96
C ASN A 20 -11.73 1.54 3.51
N GLY A 21 -11.97 1.57 2.21
CA GLY A 21 -13.32 1.60 1.65
C GLY A 21 -14.05 0.25 1.68
N CYS A 22 -13.39 -0.83 1.31
CA CYS A 22 -14.06 -2.13 1.15
C CYS A 22 -13.17 -3.35 1.39
N GLY A 23 -11.86 -3.19 1.58
CA GLY A 23 -10.95 -4.31 1.71
C GLY A 23 -10.77 -4.79 3.14
N VAL A 24 -10.39 -6.05 3.31
CA VAL A 24 -10.04 -6.59 4.62
C VAL A 24 -8.58 -6.35 4.95
N ALA A 25 -7.70 -6.42 3.95
CA ALA A 25 -6.25 -6.24 4.16
C ALA A 25 -5.57 -5.73 2.90
N THR A 26 -4.40 -5.16 3.07
CA THR A 26 -3.55 -4.68 1.99
C THR A 26 -2.07 -4.79 2.39
N LEU A 27 -1.22 -5.00 1.40
CA LEU A 27 0.22 -4.79 1.54
C LEU A 27 0.50 -3.42 0.93
N SER A 28 0.50 -2.39 1.78
CA SER A 28 0.48 -1.00 1.36
C SER A 28 1.88 -0.42 1.21
N ILE A 29 2.03 0.51 0.27
CA ILE A 29 3.24 1.32 0.12
C ILE A 29 2.93 2.75 0.58
N SER A 30 3.99 3.47 1.00
CA SER A 30 3.89 4.89 1.27
C SER A 30 4.15 5.68 0.00
N TYR A 31 3.17 6.44 -0.46
CA TYR A 31 3.36 7.34 -1.60
C TYR A 31 4.37 8.44 -1.30
N TYR A 32 4.49 8.85 -0.03
CA TYR A 32 5.54 9.76 0.40
C TYR A 32 6.93 9.16 0.14
N ASP A 33 7.16 7.92 0.58
CA ASP A 33 8.43 7.23 0.38
C ASP A 33 8.73 7.01 -1.09
N LEU A 34 7.72 6.69 -1.89
CA LEU A 34 7.86 6.53 -3.33
C LEU A 34 8.25 7.85 -4.00
N GLY A 35 7.61 8.95 -3.61
CA GLY A 35 7.95 10.29 -4.09
C GLY A 35 9.35 10.71 -3.66
N TYR A 36 9.75 10.40 -2.45
CA TYR A 36 11.10 10.67 -1.96
C TYR A 36 12.16 9.92 -2.79
N ALA A 37 11.93 8.63 -3.05
CA ALA A 37 12.83 7.83 -3.90
C ALA A 37 12.91 8.40 -5.33
N THR A 38 11.78 8.84 -5.87
CA THR A 38 11.73 9.49 -7.19
C THR A 38 12.53 10.79 -7.18
N GLY A 39 12.42 11.58 -6.13
CA GLY A 39 13.20 12.80 -5.95
C GLY A 39 14.70 12.54 -5.88
N GLU A 40 15.11 11.48 -5.21
CA GLU A 40 16.51 11.06 -5.18
C GLU A 40 17.04 10.71 -6.58
N MET A 41 16.25 10.01 -7.38
CA MET A 41 16.60 9.69 -8.77
C MET A 41 16.72 10.95 -9.61
N ALA A 42 15.80 11.90 -9.46
CA ALA A 42 15.86 13.19 -10.15
C ALA A 42 17.12 13.97 -9.76
N TYR A 43 17.49 13.97 -8.50
CA TYR A 43 18.72 14.60 -8.02
C TYR A 43 19.96 13.96 -8.65
N GLU A 44 20.01 12.62 -8.69
CA GLU A 44 21.12 11.91 -9.34
C GLU A 44 21.28 12.29 -10.80
N ILE A 45 20.18 12.45 -11.55
CA ILE A 45 20.19 12.83 -12.96
C ILE A 45 20.62 14.30 -13.14
N LEU A 46 20.04 15.21 -12.37
CA LEU A 46 20.20 16.65 -12.58
C LEU A 46 21.47 17.23 -11.93
N ALA A 47 21.83 16.72 -10.75
CA ALA A 47 22.97 17.26 -9.98
C ALA A 47 24.21 16.40 -10.06
N GLU A 48 24.08 15.10 -10.16
CA GLU A 48 25.22 14.16 -10.18
C GLU A 48 25.53 13.61 -11.57
N GLY A 49 24.74 13.97 -12.58
CA GLY A 49 24.99 13.58 -13.95
C GLY A 49 24.77 12.10 -14.26
N ALA A 50 23.90 11.42 -13.49
CA ALA A 50 23.59 10.02 -13.73
C ALA A 50 22.95 9.82 -15.11
N ASP A 51 23.30 8.71 -15.75
CA ASP A 51 22.76 8.37 -17.06
C ASP A 51 21.44 7.61 -16.90
N ILE A 52 20.35 8.25 -17.29
CA ILE A 52 19.00 7.68 -17.16
C ILE A 52 18.87 6.32 -17.87
N THR A 53 19.63 6.10 -18.93
CA THR A 53 19.57 4.85 -19.71
C THR A 53 20.14 3.66 -18.95
N THR A 54 20.94 3.89 -17.93
CA THR A 54 21.56 2.86 -17.09
C THR A 54 20.94 2.75 -15.70
N MET A 55 19.96 3.60 -15.37
CA MET A 55 19.29 3.58 -14.08
C MET A 55 18.22 2.50 -14.06
N ASP A 56 18.23 1.69 -12.99
CA ASP A 56 17.18 0.70 -12.77
C ASP A 56 15.90 1.35 -12.25
N VAL A 57 14.78 0.68 -12.47
CA VAL A 57 13.51 1.03 -11.84
C VAL A 57 13.65 0.87 -10.33
N ARG A 58 13.19 1.85 -9.57
CA ARG A 58 13.15 1.79 -8.11
C ARG A 58 11.73 1.58 -7.61
N TYR A 59 11.62 0.74 -6.60
CA TYR A 59 10.34 0.47 -5.93
C TYR A 59 10.27 1.23 -4.63
N ALA A 60 9.07 1.32 -4.07
CA ALA A 60 8.91 1.88 -2.73
C ALA A 60 9.78 1.08 -1.75
N PRO A 61 10.57 1.76 -0.89
CA PRO A 61 11.56 1.06 -0.05
C PRO A 61 10.93 0.20 1.04
N ASN A 62 9.71 0.53 1.46
CA ASN A 62 9.03 -0.17 2.54
C ASN A 62 7.59 -0.48 2.16
N VAL A 63 7.12 -1.66 2.57
CA VAL A 63 5.72 -2.04 2.46
C VAL A 63 5.20 -2.34 3.87
N THR A 64 3.94 -1.99 4.12
CA THR A 64 3.30 -2.18 5.42
C THR A 64 2.08 -3.06 5.27
N LYS A 65 1.96 -4.06 6.14
CA LYS A 65 0.78 -4.91 6.22
C LYS A 65 -0.28 -4.19 7.04
N LYS A 66 -1.38 -3.83 6.39
CA LYS A 66 -2.49 -3.12 7.04
C LYS A 66 -3.80 -3.85 6.84
N TYR A 67 -4.72 -3.66 7.77
CA TYR A 67 -6.04 -4.28 7.71
C TYR A 67 -7.13 -3.29 8.12
N ASN A 68 -8.34 -3.54 7.62
CA ASN A 68 -9.52 -2.77 8.01
C ASN A 68 -10.23 -3.51 9.14
N ALA A 69 -10.05 -3.02 10.36
CA ALA A 69 -10.57 -3.68 11.56
C ALA A 69 -12.10 -3.84 11.53
N LYS A 70 -12.81 -2.81 11.05
CA LYS A 70 -14.27 -2.83 10.97
C LYS A 70 -14.78 -3.93 10.04
N ILE A 71 -14.21 -4.04 8.84
CA ILE A 71 -14.64 -5.04 7.86
C ILE A 71 -14.21 -6.43 8.30
N CYS A 72 -13.03 -6.59 8.89
CA CYS A 72 -12.61 -7.87 9.45
C CYS A 72 -13.56 -8.34 10.55
N GLU A 73 -14.02 -7.43 11.40
CA GLU A 73 -15.01 -7.76 12.44
C GLU A 73 -16.34 -8.17 11.82
N GLU A 74 -16.84 -7.43 10.85
CA GLU A 74 -18.10 -7.74 10.15
C GLU A 74 -18.07 -9.11 9.46
N LEU A 75 -16.91 -9.52 8.95
CA LEU A 75 -16.74 -10.79 8.25
C LEU A 75 -16.26 -11.93 9.17
N GLY A 76 -15.95 -11.64 10.44
CA GLY A 76 -15.45 -12.63 11.37
C GLY A 76 -14.03 -13.12 11.06
N ILE A 77 -13.20 -12.28 10.48
CA ILE A 77 -11.83 -12.62 10.07
C ILE A 77 -10.86 -12.26 11.19
N THR A 78 -10.02 -13.24 11.59
CA THR A 78 -8.92 -13.01 12.52
C THR A 78 -7.66 -12.62 11.75
N VAL A 79 -7.04 -11.53 12.16
CA VAL A 79 -5.87 -10.95 11.48
C VAL A 79 -4.60 -11.34 12.25
N PRO A 80 -3.50 -11.72 11.56
CA PRO A 80 -2.22 -11.94 12.21
C PRO A 80 -1.70 -10.71 12.97
N ASP A 81 -0.93 -10.94 14.04
CA ASP A 81 -0.47 -9.88 14.94
C ASP A 81 0.47 -8.86 14.29
N ASP A 82 1.10 -9.21 13.16
CA ASP A 82 2.02 -8.32 12.45
C ASP A 82 1.32 -7.33 11.50
N TYR A 83 0.00 -7.35 11.44
CA TYR A 83 -0.79 -6.39 10.68
C TYR A 83 -1.15 -5.18 11.55
N VAL A 84 -1.16 -4.00 10.92
CA VAL A 84 -1.50 -2.73 11.56
C VAL A 84 -2.87 -2.27 11.09
N ALA A 85 -3.72 -1.85 12.02
CA ALA A 85 -5.05 -1.35 11.67
C ALA A 85 -4.96 -0.02 10.92
N ILE A 86 -5.77 0.13 9.88
CA ILE A 86 -5.96 1.42 9.19
C ILE A 86 -6.77 2.33 10.10
N GLN A 87 -6.29 3.55 10.23
CA GLN A 87 -6.95 4.56 11.06
C GLN A 87 -7.78 5.53 10.25
#